data_868403176d456d1633cde3ee0c344e8d
#
_entry.id   868403176d456d1633cde3ee0c344e8d
#
_cell.length_a   1.000
_cell.length_b   1.000
_cell.length_c   1.000
_cell.angle_alpha   90.00
_cell.angle_beta   90.00
_cell.angle_gamma   90.00
#
_symmetry.space_group_name_H-M   'P 1'
#
loop_
_entity.id
_entity.type
_entity.pdbx_description
1 polymer ?
#
loop_
_entity_poly.entity_id
_entity_poly.type
_entity_poly.pdbx_seq_one_letter_code
_entity_poly.pdbx_strand_id
1 'polypeptide(L)'
;MKKTFVLIVMQFALIISLSLKAQTQSYEYIPIVKEGLQIWTKDQKYGQYNEQYRYERLALTEEDTIINGENYKKIYSFTERDFNIENATFVCGIRENENKQVFVAYHNRPEFMLYDFSLTEGDSILAESNGEYELYFNVTDVDTIDYNGVERRKITLQFYNYAWVTWIEGIGNIEGLLMDWRSYIMAMDPMPNVRLRCYEHNEECLYSDFSFNESIYDCYTPLYTGLENNEFESEVSIYPNPAKDYFCINSSAPIKQLIICNLLGQKLKEYNTSEITSSIDIIGLNKGVYVVKIYTDKAVFSQKIIVE
;
A
#
# COMPACT_ATOMS: atom_id res chain seq x y z
N MET A 1 56.48 24.90 -33.53
CA MET A 1 55.29 24.36 -34.23
C MET A 1 54.98 22.89 -33.93
N LYS A 2 55.95 21.93 -33.94
CA LYS A 2 55.67 20.51 -33.64
C LYS A 2 55.15 20.24 -32.22
N LYS A 3 55.65 20.94 -31.18
CA LYS A 3 55.18 20.71 -29.79
C LYS A 3 53.77 21.21 -29.52
N THR A 4 53.34 22.30 -30.17
CA THR A 4 51.98 22.84 -30.01
C THR A 4 50.93 21.95 -30.69
N PHE A 5 51.29 21.34 -31.81
CA PHE A 5 50.41 20.43 -32.53
C PHE A 5 50.14 19.12 -31.75
N VAL A 6 51.16 18.59 -31.08
CA VAL A 6 51.02 17.38 -30.22
C VAL A 6 50.13 17.67 -29.00
N LEU A 7 50.21 18.86 -28.40
CA LEU A 7 49.37 19.24 -27.26
C LEU A 7 47.90 19.37 -27.66
N ILE A 8 47.59 19.94 -28.83
CA ILE A 8 46.22 20.07 -29.36
C ILE A 8 45.62 18.70 -29.69
N VAL A 9 46.41 17.81 -30.29
CA VAL A 9 45.95 16.43 -30.59
C VAL A 9 45.68 15.63 -29.32
N MET A 10 46.50 15.78 -28.26
CA MET A 10 46.27 15.14 -26.96
C MET A 10 45.03 15.70 -26.25
N GLN A 11 44.77 17.02 -26.31
CA GLN A 11 43.54 17.60 -25.75
C GLN A 11 42.29 17.14 -26.51
N PHE A 12 42.34 17.03 -27.83
CA PHE A 12 41.23 16.49 -28.63
C PHE A 12 40.97 15.00 -28.35
N ALA A 13 42.02 14.22 -28.21
CA ALA A 13 41.90 12.80 -27.84
C ALA A 13 41.33 12.64 -26.42
N LEU A 14 41.64 13.52 -25.47
CA LEU A 14 41.09 13.51 -24.11
C LEU A 14 39.61 13.91 -24.09
N ILE A 15 39.20 14.90 -24.89
CA ILE A 15 37.81 15.33 -25.03
C ILE A 15 36.97 14.23 -25.70
N ILE A 16 37.49 13.54 -26.71
CA ILE A 16 36.82 12.41 -27.37
C ILE A 16 36.74 11.23 -26.39
N SER A 17 37.74 10.96 -25.55
CA SER A 17 37.68 9.87 -24.55
C SER A 17 36.74 10.21 -23.38
N LEU A 18 36.56 11.47 -23.03
CA LEU A 18 35.58 11.94 -22.05
C LEU A 18 34.14 11.92 -22.61
N SER A 19 33.95 12.25 -23.89
CA SER A 19 32.64 12.14 -24.54
C SER A 19 32.24 10.70 -24.83
N LEU A 20 33.20 9.80 -25.04
CA LEU A 20 32.94 8.36 -25.16
C LEU A 20 32.68 7.66 -23.81
N LYS A 21 33.07 8.28 -22.67
CA LYS A 21 32.67 7.81 -21.31
C LYS A 21 31.33 8.39 -20.85
N ALA A 22 30.76 9.37 -21.53
CA ALA A 22 29.35 9.75 -21.43
C ALA A 22 28.47 8.80 -22.26
N GLN A 23 28.86 7.55 -22.35
CA GLN A 23 28.16 6.52 -23.09
C GLN A 23 27.02 5.99 -22.23
N THR A 24 25.81 6.34 -22.67
CA THR A 24 24.65 5.45 -22.68
C THR A 24 24.73 4.37 -21.61
N GLN A 25 24.35 4.73 -20.40
CA GLN A 25 23.76 3.74 -19.55
C GLN A 25 22.57 3.23 -20.36
N SER A 26 22.71 2.03 -20.95
CA SER A 26 21.61 1.43 -21.68
C SER A 26 20.48 1.27 -20.70
N TYR A 27 19.38 1.96 -20.93
CA TYR A 27 18.18 1.81 -20.15
C TYR A 27 17.81 0.32 -20.11
N GLU A 28 17.87 -0.28 -18.93
CA GLU A 28 17.50 -1.66 -18.70
C GLU A 28 16.08 -1.69 -18.14
N TYR A 29 15.22 -2.45 -18.78
CA TYR A 29 13.85 -2.63 -18.34
C TYR A 29 13.79 -3.26 -16.95
N ILE A 30 12.97 -2.69 -16.07
CA ILE A 30 12.76 -3.21 -14.73
C ILE A 30 11.39 -3.92 -14.69
N PRO A 31 11.35 -5.27 -14.59
CA PRO A 31 10.10 -5.99 -14.56
C PRO A 31 9.36 -5.79 -13.22
N ILE A 32 8.04 -5.95 -13.27
CA ILE A 32 7.21 -6.07 -12.05
C ILE A 32 7.41 -7.45 -11.44
N VAL A 33 7.35 -8.51 -12.26
CA VAL A 33 7.52 -9.88 -11.78
C VAL A 33 9.00 -10.25 -11.76
N LYS A 34 9.62 -10.17 -10.59
CA LYS A 34 11.04 -10.45 -10.36
C LYS A 34 11.26 -11.28 -9.09
N GLU A 35 12.46 -11.80 -8.92
CA GLU A 35 12.84 -12.59 -7.74
C GLU A 35 12.73 -11.76 -6.45
N GLY A 36 12.45 -12.46 -5.34
CA GLY A 36 12.31 -11.88 -4.01
C GLY A 36 10.89 -11.45 -3.66
N LEU A 37 10.70 -11.17 -2.38
CA LEU A 37 9.41 -10.71 -1.85
C LEU A 37 9.17 -9.26 -2.23
N GLN A 38 8.03 -8.98 -2.83
CA GLN A 38 7.61 -7.64 -3.19
C GLN A 38 6.31 -7.30 -2.48
N ILE A 39 6.21 -6.11 -1.90
CA ILE A 39 5.04 -5.67 -1.14
C ILE A 39 4.57 -4.31 -1.64
N TRP A 40 3.28 -4.21 -1.93
CA TRP A 40 2.57 -2.96 -2.23
C TRP A 40 1.63 -2.63 -1.09
N THR A 41 1.77 -1.44 -0.55
CA THR A 41 0.86 -0.90 0.47
C THR A 41 0.01 0.20 -0.15
N LYS A 42 -1.30 0.05 -0.10
CA LYS A 42 -2.27 0.95 -0.70
C LYS A 42 -3.21 1.53 0.35
N ASP A 43 -3.47 2.82 0.26
CA ASP A 43 -4.51 3.51 1.00
C ASP A 43 -5.70 3.84 0.10
N GLN A 44 -6.88 3.73 0.66
CA GLN A 44 -8.11 4.08 0.00
C GLN A 44 -9.00 4.90 0.94
N LYS A 45 -9.43 6.07 0.49
CA LYS A 45 -10.33 6.96 1.22
C LYS A 45 -11.73 6.86 0.64
N TYR A 46 -12.71 6.58 1.49
CA TYR A 46 -14.12 6.52 1.15
C TYR A 46 -14.90 7.65 1.84
N GLY A 47 -15.98 8.07 1.21
CA GLY A 47 -16.94 8.98 1.79
C GLY A 47 -16.55 10.46 1.67
N GLN A 48 -17.55 11.27 1.33
CA GLN A 48 -17.40 12.71 1.14
C GLN A 48 -17.52 13.49 2.47
N TYR A 49 -18.23 12.94 3.46
CA TYR A 49 -18.52 13.58 4.74
C TYR A 49 -18.04 12.81 5.97
N ASN A 50 -17.94 11.48 5.89
CA ASN A 50 -17.31 10.63 6.89
C ASN A 50 -16.15 9.92 6.24
N GLU A 51 -14.96 10.48 6.38
CA GLU A 51 -13.73 9.91 5.80
C GLU A 51 -13.44 8.57 6.44
N GLN A 52 -13.64 7.51 5.69
CA GLN A 52 -13.21 6.17 6.06
C GLN A 52 -11.99 5.82 5.22
N TYR A 53 -10.98 5.27 5.86
CA TYR A 53 -9.77 4.83 5.20
C TYR A 53 -9.69 3.32 5.23
N ARG A 54 -9.32 2.72 4.13
CA ARG A 54 -8.91 1.32 4.04
C ARG A 54 -7.44 1.25 3.72
N TYR A 55 -6.81 0.29 4.32
CA TYR A 55 -5.43 -0.06 4.16
C TYR A 55 -5.36 -1.47 3.58
N GLU A 56 -4.64 -1.67 2.50
CA GLU A 56 -4.47 -2.96 1.87
C GLU A 56 -3.00 -3.19 1.56
N ARG A 57 -2.53 -4.38 1.88
CA ARG A 57 -1.19 -4.82 1.52
C ARG A 57 -1.26 -6.05 0.64
N LEU A 58 -0.49 -6.04 -0.44
CA LEU A 58 -0.34 -7.14 -1.37
C LEU A 58 1.10 -7.61 -1.37
N ALA A 59 1.30 -8.91 -1.31
CA ALA A 59 2.60 -9.55 -1.42
C ALA A 59 2.67 -10.39 -2.70
N LEU A 60 3.63 -10.11 -3.58
CA LEU A 60 4.02 -10.98 -4.67
C LEU A 60 5.16 -11.87 -4.18
N THR A 61 4.96 -13.18 -4.28
CA THR A 61 5.90 -14.20 -3.81
C THR A 61 6.53 -14.95 -4.97
N GLU A 62 7.56 -15.72 -4.68
CA GLU A 62 8.20 -16.62 -5.66
C GLU A 62 7.39 -17.89 -5.95
N GLU A 63 6.29 -18.11 -5.21
CA GLU A 63 5.45 -19.29 -5.40
C GLU A 63 4.74 -19.27 -6.75
N ASP A 64 4.80 -20.39 -7.44
CA ASP A 64 4.12 -20.59 -8.71
C ASP A 64 2.69 -21.13 -8.52
N THR A 65 1.82 -20.80 -9.46
CA THR A 65 0.50 -21.41 -9.60
C THR A 65 0.14 -21.58 -11.08
N ILE A 66 -0.72 -22.54 -11.37
CA ILE A 66 -1.24 -22.75 -12.73
C ILE A 66 -2.72 -22.35 -12.73
N ILE A 67 -3.07 -21.41 -13.59
CA ILE A 67 -4.44 -20.96 -13.81
C ILE A 67 -4.73 -21.08 -15.31
N ASN A 68 -5.77 -21.84 -15.66
CA ASN A 68 -6.16 -22.09 -17.07
C ASN A 68 -5.03 -22.62 -17.97
N GLY A 69 -4.04 -23.35 -17.39
CA GLY A 69 -2.92 -23.95 -18.12
C GLY A 69 -1.69 -23.07 -18.27
N GLU A 70 -1.73 -21.82 -17.82
CA GLU A 70 -0.61 -20.87 -17.82
C GLU A 70 0.02 -20.75 -16.42
N ASN A 71 1.32 -20.45 -16.37
CA ASN A 71 2.08 -20.27 -15.14
C ASN A 71 2.06 -18.84 -14.66
N TYR A 72 1.84 -18.66 -13.36
CA TYR A 72 1.81 -17.34 -12.70
C TYR A 72 2.57 -17.40 -11.38
N LYS A 73 3.10 -16.26 -10.94
CA LYS A 73 3.49 -16.04 -9.56
C LYS A 73 2.26 -15.65 -8.74
N LYS A 74 2.25 -16.03 -7.45
CA LYS A 74 1.10 -15.79 -6.57
C LYS A 74 1.15 -14.41 -5.92
N ILE A 75 -0.01 -13.76 -5.89
CA ILE A 75 -0.25 -12.56 -5.09
C ILE A 75 -1.17 -12.91 -3.93
N TYR A 76 -0.77 -12.44 -2.74
CA TYR A 76 -1.53 -12.57 -1.50
C TYR A 76 -1.90 -11.22 -0.93
N SER A 77 -3.06 -11.11 -0.28
CA SER A 77 -3.41 -9.99 0.59
C SER A 77 -3.16 -10.37 2.04
N PHE A 78 -2.74 -9.38 2.84
CA PHE A 78 -2.46 -9.55 4.27
C PHE A 78 -2.63 -8.22 5.00
N THR A 79 -2.69 -8.25 6.32
CA THR A 79 -2.94 -7.07 7.17
C THR A 79 -1.83 -6.81 8.18
N GLU A 80 -1.04 -7.82 8.50
CA GLU A 80 0.05 -7.76 9.45
C GLU A 80 1.19 -6.87 8.94
N ARG A 81 2.06 -6.44 9.86
CA ARG A 81 3.25 -5.68 9.50
C ARG A 81 4.20 -6.49 8.61
N ASP A 82 4.50 -7.70 9.03
CA ASP A 82 5.41 -8.60 8.32
C ASP A 82 4.59 -9.64 7.56
N PHE A 83 4.98 -9.92 6.32
CA PHE A 83 4.30 -10.92 5.51
C PHE A 83 4.51 -12.31 6.09
N ASN A 84 3.39 -13.00 6.38
CA ASN A 84 3.37 -14.42 6.72
C ASN A 84 2.32 -15.11 5.86
N ILE A 85 2.77 -16.07 5.07
CA ILE A 85 1.90 -16.80 4.14
C ILE A 85 0.79 -17.59 4.83
N GLU A 86 1.00 -18.03 6.09
CA GLU A 86 0.01 -18.78 6.85
C GLU A 86 -1.25 -17.93 7.20
N ASN A 87 -1.07 -16.62 7.30
CA ASN A 87 -2.12 -15.64 7.62
C ASN A 87 -2.61 -14.88 6.38
N ALA A 88 -1.97 -15.08 5.24
CA ALA A 88 -2.27 -14.35 4.02
C ALA A 88 -3.32 -15.07 3.17
N THR A 89 -4.10 -14.28 2.42
CA THR A 89 -5.14 -14.80 1.53
C THR A 89 -4.69 -14.70 0.09
N PHE A 90 -4.71 -15.81 -0.65
CA PHE A 90 -4.43 -15.81 -2.09
C PHE A 90 -5.45 -14.95 -2.85
N VAL A 91 -4.96 -14.04 -3.69
CA VAL A 91 -5.78 -13.09 -4.46
C VAL A 91 -5.86 -13.49 -5.92
N CYS A 92 -4.71 -13.60 -6.59
CA CYS A 92 -4.61 -13.89 -8.02
C CYS A 92 -3.22 -14.36 -8.41
N GLY A 93 -3.09 -14.84 -9.64
CA GLY A 93 -1.81 -15.05 -10.30
C GLY A 93 -1.41 -13.82 -11.11
N ILE A 94 -0.12 -13.52 -11.17
CA ILE A 94 0.48 -12.50 -12.02
C ILE A 94 1.62 -13.10 -12.85
N ARG A 95 1.73 -12.69 -14.11
CA ARG A 95 2.84 -13.02 -14.97
C ARG A 95 3.24 -11.87 -15.86
N GLU A 96 4.45 -11.88 -16.33
CA GLU A 96 4.99 -10.89 -17.25
C GLU A 96 5.66 -11.60 -18.42
N ASN A 97 5.52 -11.03 -19.63
CA ASN A 97 6.11 -11.61 -20.84
C ASN A 97 7.32 -10.79 -21.34
N GLU A 98 8.02 -11.33 -22.33
CA GLU A 98 9.17 -10.68 -22.97
C GLU A 98 8.84 -9.33 -23.64
N ASN A 99 7.56 -9.08 -23.96
CA ASN A 99 7.08 -7.83 -24.54
C ASN A 99 6.79 -6.76 -23.49
N LYS A 100 7.18 -6.97 -22.20
CA LYS A 100 6.95 -6.04 -21.09
C LYS A 100 5.46 -5.87 -20.75
N GLN A 101 4.67 -6.89 -21.03
CA GLN A 101 3.24 -6.91 -20.74
C GLN A 101 2.97 -7.76 -19.50
N VAL A 102 2.24 -7.19 -18.55
CA VAL A 102 1.87 -7.81 -17.29
C VAL A 102 0.43 -8.26 -17.34
N PHE A 103 0.20 -9.51 -16.97
CA PHE A 103 -1.12 -10.14 -16.97
C PHE A 103 -1.49 -10.63 -15.58
N VAL A 104 -2.78 -10.58 -15.27
CA VAL A 104 -3.33 -11.15 -14.05
C VAL A 104 -4.47 -12.12 -14.37
N ALA A 105 -4.54 -13.18 -13.57
CA ALA A 105 -5.59 -14.19 -13.64
C ALA A 105 -6.18 -14.43 -12.25
N TYR A 106 -7.50 -14.25 -12.14
CA TYR A 106 -8.27 -14.65 -10.97
C TYR A 106 -8.86 -16.03 -11.16
N HIS A 107 -9.10 -16.75 -10.08
CA HIS A 107 -9.81 -18.02 -10.17
C HIS A 107 -11.18 -17.81 -10.82
N ASN A 108 -11.51 -18.61 -11.83
CA ASN A 108 -12.77 -18.54 -12.59
C ASN A 108 -13.02 -17.25 -13.42
N ARG A 109 -11.96 -16.51 -13.76
CA ARG A 109 -12.05 -15.40 -14.72
C ARG A 109 -11.02 -15.57 -15.82
N PRO A 110 -11.29 -15.06 -17.03
CA PRO A 110 -10.27 -14.95 -18.07
C PRO A 110 -9.10 -14.10 -17.58
N GLU A 111 -7.90 -14.45 -18.04
CA GLU A 111 -6.74 -13.60 -17.89
C GLU A 111 -6.99 -12.25 -18.58
N PHE A 112 -6.44 -11.18 -18.02
CA PHE A 112 -6.42 -9.88 -18.68
C PHE A 112 -5.08 -9.17 -18.50
N MET A 113 -4.74 -8.33 -19.45
CA MET A 113 -3.55 -7.50 -19.41
C MET A 113 -3.75 -6.35 -18.43
N LEU A 114 -2.87 -6.28 -17.42
CA LEU A 114 -2.88 -5.25 -16.38
C LEU A 114 -2.04 -4.04 -16.80
N TYR A 115 -0.84 -4.28 -17.37
CA TYR A 115 0.07 -3.24 -17.83
C TYR A 115 0.71 -3.63 -19.17
N ASP A 116 1.08 -2.61 -19.94
CA ASP A 116 1.96 -2.72 -21.11
C ASP A 116 3.03 -1.62 -21.06
N PHE A 117 4.24 -1.99 -20.61
CA PHE A 117 5.36 -1.06 -20.53
C PHE A 117 6.12 -0.88 -21.86
N SER A 118 5.66 -1.49 -22.94
CA SER A 118 6.21 -1.26 -24.29
C SER A 118 5.63 -0.01 -24.97
N LEU A 119 4.47 0.49 -24.49
CA LEU A 119 3.76 1.63 -25.05
C LEU A 119 4.62 2.90 -25.07
N THR A 120 4.43 3.72 -26.13
CA THR A 120 5.10 5.00 -26.33
C THR A 120 4.07 6.13 -26.43
N GLU A 121 4.53 7.38 -26.31
CA GLU A 121 3.65 8.55 -26.47
C GLU A 121 2.93 8.51 -27.82
N GLY A 122 1.61 8.71 -27.79
CA GLY A 122 0.72 8.61 -28.95
C GLY A 122 0.12 7.24 -29.20
N ASP A 123 0.59 6.19 -28.52
CA ASP A 123 -0.04 4.88 -28.58
C ASP A 123 -1.40 4.88 -27.88
N SER A 124 -2.22 3.88 -28.19
CA SER A 124 -3.52 3.68 -27.57
C SER A 124 -3.68 2.23 -27.14
N ILE A 125 -4.31 2.02 -25.99
CA ILE A 125 -4.64 0.68 -25.49
C ILE A 125 -6.16 0.51 -25.40
N LEU A 126 -6.67 -0.59 -25.97
CA LEU A 126 -8.09 -0.91 -25.94
C LEU A 126 -8.51 -1.27 -24.52
N ALA A 127 -9.46 -0.51 -23.99
CA ALA A 127 -10.02 -0.73 -22.65
C ALA A 127 -11.28 -1.59 -22.69
N GLU A 128 -12.18 -1.32 -23.61
CA GLU A 128 -13.45 -2.03 -23.75
C GLU A 128 -13.88 -2.06 -25.22
N SER A 129 -14.50 -3.18 -25.62
CA SER A 129 -15.17 -3.32 -26.92
C SER A 129 -16.40 -4.19 -26.75
N ASN A 130 -17.56 -3.71 -27.20
CA ASN A 130 -18.81 -4.47 -27.22
C ASN A 130 -19.28 -4.82 -28.65
N GLY A 131 -18.43 -4.56 -29.63
CA GLY A 131 -18.69 -4.78 -31.07
C GLY A 131 -19.40 -3.62 -31.76
N GLU A 132 -19.97 -2.66 -31.05
CA GLU A 132 -20.58 -1.44 -31.57
C GLU A 132 -19.66 -0.22 -31.37
N TYR A 133 -18.92 -0.19 -30.26
CA TYR A 133 -17.92 0.85 -29.98
C TYR A 133 -16.70 0.24 -29.30
N GLU A 134 -15.61 0.96 -29.42
CA GLU A 134 -14.31 0.66 -28.78
C GLU A 134 -13.88 1.86 -27.95
N LEU A 135 -13.46 1.60 -26.71
CA LEU A 135 -12.97 2.63 -25.81
C LEU A 135 -11.47 2.44 -25.59
N TYR A 136 -10.73 3.52 -25.77
CA TYR A 136 -9.28 3.51 -25.69
C TYR A 136 -8.77 4.48 -24.63
N PHE A 137 -7.71 4.08 -23.94
CA PHE A 137 -6.83 5.01 -23.26
C PHE A 137 -5.67 5.37 -24.19
N ASN A 138 -5.35 6.65 -24.25
CA ASN A 138 -4.25 7.15 -25.06
C ASN A 138 -3.04 7.45 -24.16
N VAL A 139 -1.86 7.08 -24.60
CA VAL A 139 -0.61 7.45 -23.93
C VAL A 139 -0.32 8.89 -24.25
N THR A 140 -0.43 9.76 -23.25
CA THR A 140 -0.25 11.22 -23.41
C THR A 140 1.13 11.69 -22.99
N ASP A 141 1.84 10.90 -22.20
CA ASP A 141 3.18 11.25 -21.73
C ASP A 141 3.97 9.99 -21.38
N VAL A 142 5.23 9.97 -21.79
CA VAL A 142 6.20 8.95 -21.37
C VAL A 142 7.46 9.67 -20.92
N ASP A 143 7.72 9.63 -19.62
CA ASP A 143 8.83 10.33 -18.98
C ASP A 143 9.69 9.34 -18.17
N THR A 144 10.78 9.81 -17.62
CA THR A 144 11.65 9.07 -16.72
C THR A 144 11.59 9.70 -15.34
N ILE A 145 11.41 8.87 -14.32
CA ILE A 145 11.41 9.29 -12.93
C ILE A 145 12.49 8.54 -12.16
N ASP A 146 13.25 9.27 -11.32
CA ASP A 146 14.26 8.68 -10.43
C ASP A 146 13.65 8.35 -9.07
N TYR A 147 13.82 7.11 -8.64
CA TYR A 147 13.56 6.69 -7.27
C TYR A 147 14.81 6.03 -6.70
N ASN A 148 15.41 6.66 -5.69
CA ASN A 148 16.60 6.17 -5.00
C ASN A 148 17.79 5.91 -5.94
N GLY A 149 17.99 6.77 -6.96
CA GLY A 149 19.07 6.62 -7.93
C GLY A 149 18.79 5.58 -9.03
N VAL A 150 17.57 5.09 -9.12
CA VAL A 150 17.12 4.16 -10.16
C VAL A 150 16.12 4.87 -11.07
N GLU A 151 16.52 5.10 -12.31
CA GLU A 151 15.66 5.65 -13.34
C GLU A 151 14.61 4.61 -13.76
N ARG A 152 13.34 5.03 -13.79
CA ARG A 152 12.20 4.20 -14.18
C ARG A 152 11.35 4.94 -15.18
N ARG A 153 10.82 4.21 -16.12
CA ARG A 153 9.89 4.74 -17.09
C ARG A 153 8.55 5.00 -16.42
N LYS A 154 7.98 6.18 -16.65
CA LYS A 154 6.65 6.59 -16.19
C LYS A 154 5.77 6.79 -17.42
N ILE A 155 4.64 6.10 -17.50
CA ILE A 155 3.67 6.16 -18.57
C ILE A 155 2.38 6.76 -18.04
N THR A 156 1.92 7.84 -18.66
CA THR A 156 0.63 8.46 -18.32
C THR A 156 -0.37 8.17 -19.45
N LEU A 157 -1.47 7.53 -19.07
CA LEU A 157 -2.59 7.23 -19.96
C LEU A 157 -3.78 8.12 -19.63
N GLN A 158 -4.53 8.51 -20.64
CA GLN A 158 -5.69 9.36 -20.50
C GLN A 158 -6.90 8.75 -21.21
N PHE A 159 -8.03 8.74 -20.52
CA PHE A 159 -9.33 8.40 -21.10
C PHE A 159 -10.15 9.67 -21.25
N TYR A 160 -10.35 10.13 -22.48
CA TYR A 160 -10.90 11.45 -22.79
C TYR A 160 -10.20 12.56 -21.99
N ASN A 161 -10.94 13.46 -21.34
CA ASN A 161 -10.41 14.58 -20.56
C ASN A 161 -10.68 14.46 -19.06
N TYR A 162 -11.05 13.30 -18.55
CA TYR A 162 -11.50 13.17 -17.16
C TYR A 162 -10.89 12.00 -16.36
N ALA A 163 -10.12 11.13 -16.98
CA ALA A 163 -9.42 10.09 -16.23
C ALA A 163 -7.96 9.99 -16.67
N TRP A 164 -7.07 9.98 -15.70
CA TRP A 164 -5.63 9.77 -15.90
C TRP A 164 -5.19 8.56 -15.08
N VAL A 165 -4.36 7.75 -15.70
CA VAL A 165 -3.75 6.57 -15.09
C VAL A 165 -2.25 6.70 -15.25
N THR A 166 -1.49 6.50 -14.18
CA THR A 166 -0.03 6.56 -14.23
C THR A 166 0.57 5.23 -13.83
N TRP A 167 1.39 4.68 -14.72
CA TRP A 167 2.16 3.48 -14.47
C TRP A 167 3.64 3.82 -14.32
N ILE A 168 4.29 3.18 -13.35
CA ILE A 168 5.74 3.29 -13.15
C ILE A 168 6.34 1.89 -13.34
N GLU A 169 7.33 1.80 -14.19
CA GLU A 169 8.03 0.57 -14.51
C GLU A 169 8.62 -0.09 -13.26
N GLY A 170 8.38 -1.40 -13.10
CA GLY A 170 8.78 -2.19 -11.95
C GLY A 170 8.03 -1.89 -10.65
N ILE A 171 7.01 -1.02 -10.68
CA ILE A 171 6.15 -0.66 -9.55
C ILE A 171 4.67 -0.90 -9.88
N GLY A 172 4.21 -0.50 -11.07
CA GLY A 172 2.83 -0.59 -11.50
C GLY A 172 2.07 0.74 -11.38
N ASN A 173 0.77 0.68 -11.14
CA ASN A 173 -0.09 1.85 -11.02
C ASN A 173 0.14 2.56 -9.67
N ILE A 174 0.25 3.90 -9.71
CA ILE A 174 0.38 4.75 -8.51
C ILE A 174 -0.85 4.74 -7.60
N GLU A 175 -1.90 4.08 -7.97
CA GLU A 175 -3.10 3.83 -7.16
C GLU A 175 -3.14 2.41 -6.58
N GLY A 176 -2.13 1.60 -6.85
CA GLY A 176 -1.95 0.24 -6.35
C GLY A 176 -1.80 -0.81 -7.44
N LEU A 177 -1.07 -1.88 -7.14
CA LEU A 177 -0.67 -2.91 -8.11
C LEU A 177 -1.84 -3.49 -8.91
N LEU A 178 -2.93 -3.88 -8.26
CA LEU A 178 -4.07 -4.54 -8.90
C LEU A 178 -5.19 -3.56 -9.29
N MET A 179 -4.89 -2.26 -9.38
CA MET A 179 -5.88 -1.29 -9.83
C MET A 179 -6.19 -1.49 -11.31
N ASP A 180 -7.38 -1.97 -11.59
CA ASP A 180 -7.87 -2.16 -12.97
C ASP A 180 -8.22 -0.79 -13.56
N TRP A 181 -7.32 -0.25 -14.39
CA TRP A 181 -7.48 1.04 -15.05
C TRP A 181 -8.72 1.14 -15.94
N ARG A 182 -9.28 0.02 -16.39
CA ARG A 182 -10.53 -0.01 -17.16
C ARG A 182 -11.75 0.36 -16.31
N SER A 183 -11.66 0.23 -15.00
CA SER A 183 -12.73 0.63 -14.08
C SER A 183 -13.07 2.12 -14.14
N TYR A 184 -12.15 2.97 -14.62
CA TYR A 184 -12.39 4.40 -14.81
C TYR A 184 -13.43 4.71 -15.87
N ILE A 185 -13.64 3.80 -16.84
CA ILE A 185 -14.66 3.97 -17.89
C ILE A 185 -16.08 3.92 -17.32
N MET A 186 -16.27 3.09 -16.28
CA MET A 186 -17.58 2.83 -15.69
C MET A 186 -17.90 3.74 -14.49
N ALA A 187 -16.94 4.52 -14.03
CA ALA A 187 -17.10 5.37 -12.86
C ALA A 187 -17.91 6.63 -13.22
N MET A 188 -19.23 6.60 -12.95
CA MET A 188 -20.09 7.78 -12.98
C MET A 188 -19.98 8.63 -11.70
N ASP A 189 -19.49 8.05 -10.61
CA ASP A 189 -19.22 8.74 -9.35
C ASP A 189 -17.70 8.98 -9.17
N PRO A 190 -17.28 10.00 -8.42
CA PRO A 190 -15.86 10.17 -8.13
C PRO A 190 -15.32 8.88 -7.50
N MET A 191 -14.35 8.30 -8.18
CA MET A 191 -13.63 7.12 -7.70
C MET A 191 -13.14 7.38 -6.28
N PRO A 192 -13.16 6.38 -5.40
CA PRO A 192 -12.53 6.54 -4.10
C PRO A 192 -11.10 7.03 -4.30
N ASN A 193 -10.68 7.99 -3.49
CA ASN A 193 -9.31 8.47 -3.55
C ASN A 193 -8.39 7.34 -3.08
N VAL A 194 -7.66 6.75 -4.03
CA VAL A 194 -6.80 5.58 -3.83
C VAL A 194 -5.38 5.98 -4.16
N ARG A 195 -4.41 5.56 -3.34
CA ARG A 195 -2.99 5.76 -3.59
C ARG A 195 -2.14 4.59 -3.17
N LEU A 196 -1.14 4.30 -3.99
CA LEU A 196 -0.03 3.48 -3.58
C LEU A 196 0.80 4.28 -2.57
N ARG A 197 0.82 3.85 -1.33
CA ARG A 197 1.63 4.45 -0.27
C ARG A 197 3.08 4.07 -0.41
N CYS A 198 3.35 2.77 -0.55
CA CYS A 198 4.70 2.23 -0.65
C CYS A 198 4.77 1.05 -1.59
N TYR A 199 5.95 0.89 -2.18
CA TYR A 199 6.39 -0.35 -2.79
C TYR A 199 7.73 -0.75 -2.19
N GLU A 200 7.80 -2.00 -1.72
CA GLU A 200 8.96 -2.58 -1.07
C GLU A 200 9.42 -3.82 -1.84
N HIS A 201 10.72 -4.02 -1.92
CA HIS A 201 11.33 -5.21 -2.49
C HIS A 201 12.43 -5.71 -1.57
N ASN A 202 12.31 -6.94 -1.06
CA ASN A 202 13.24 -7.53 -0.09
C ASN A 202 13.51 -6.60 1.12
N GLU A 203 12.42 -6.08 1.73
CA GLU A 203 12.45 -5.19 2.89
C GLU A 203 12.99 -3.77 2.60
N GLU A 204 13.41 -3.46 1.38
CA GLU A 204 13.81 -2.11 0.98
C GLU A 204 12.63 -1.34 0.37
N CYS A 205 12.32 -0.16 0.90
CA CYS A 205 11.30 0.72 0.35
C CYS A 205 11.84 1.46 -0.87
N LEU A 206 11.37 1.07 -2.05
CA LEU A 206 11.80 1.63 -3.34
C LEU A 206 10.88 2.74 -3.86
N TYR A 207 9.68 2.89 -3.29
CA TYR A 207 8.73 3.95 -3.60
C TYR A 207 7.92 4.29 -2.36
N SER A 208 7.68 5.58 -2.13
CA SER A 208 6.75 6.03 -1.09
C SER A 208 6.07 7.34 -1.49
N ASP A 209 4.78 7.44 -1.18
CA ASP A 209 3.99 8.66 -1.28
C ASP A 209 3.13 8.81 0.00
N PHE A 210 3.56 9.68 0.88
CA PHE A 210 2.89 9.97 2.15
C PHE A 210 1.96 11.20 2.07
N SER A 211 1.73 11.75 0.89
CA SER A 211 0.91 12.95 0.69
C SER A 211 -0.56 12.76 1.06
N PHE A 212 -1.00 11.52 1.23
CA PHE A 212 -2.38 11.18 1.57
C PHE A 212 -2.75 11.50 3.01
N ASN A 213 -1.79 11.41 3.92
CA ASN A 213 -1.93 11.82 5.32
C ASN A 213 -0.56 12.26 5.88
N GLU A 214 -0.42 13.54 6.15
CA GLU A 214 0.81 14.14 6.66
C GLU A 214 1.26 13.62 8.04
N SER A 215 0.43 12.83 8.71
CA SER A 215 0.76 12.19 10.00
C SER A 215 1.36 10.80 9.87
N ILE A 216 1.46 10.25 8.65
CA ILE A 216 1.99 8.92 8.38
C ILE A 216 3.25 9.05 7.56
N TYR A 217 4.33 8.47 8.07
CA TYR A 217 5.67 8.51 7.48
C TYR A 217 6.27 7.10 7.34
N ASP A 218 5.44 6.06 7.34
CA ASP A 218 5.86 4.69 7.17
C ASP A 218 4.89 3.88 6.30
N CYS A 219 5.33 2.71 5.86
CA CYS A 219 4.57 1.81 5.00
C CYS A 219 3.60 0.90 5.77
N TYR A 220 3.60 0.93 7.10
CA TYR A 220 2.98 -0.11 7.93
C TYR A 220 1.82 0.39 8.78
N THR A 221 1.83 1.66 9.16
CA THR A 221 0.77 2.20 10.01
C THR A 221 -0.55 2.32 9.25
N PRO A 222 -1.61 1.62 9.65
CA PRO A 222 -2.93 1.78 9.05
C PRO A 222 -3.46 3.21 9.18
N LEU A 223 -4.13 3.70 8.15
CA LEU A 223 -4.87 4.97 8.18
C LEU A 223 -6.19 4.80 8.94
N TYR A 224 -6.12 4.72 10.25
CA TYR A 224 -7.33 4.74 11.07
C TYR A 224 -7.56 6.15 11.61
N THR A 225 -8.45 6.90 10.97
CA THR A 225 -8.97 8.16 11.49
C THR A 225 -10.30 7.91 12.20
N GLY A 226 -10.21 7.41 13.40
CA GLY A 226 -11.37 7.17 14.25
C GLY A 226 -11.17 5.92 15.08
N LEU A 227 -11.81 5.88 16.22
CA LEU A 227 -12.07 4.63 16.90
C LEU A 227 -12.89 3.80 15.89
N GLU A 228 -12.27 2.83 15.22
CA GLU A 228 -13.05 1.80 14.58
C GLU A 228 -14.00 1.28 15.65
N ASN A 229 -15.30 1.42 15.39
CA ASN A 229 -16.24 0.50 15.95
C ASN A 229 -15.91 -0.85 15.28
N ASN A 230 -14.90 -1.53 15.83
CA ASN A 230 -14.73 -2.93 15.55
C ASN A 230 -16.08 -3.58 15.89
N GLU A 231 -16.57 -4.46 15.06
CA GLU A 231 -17.66 -5.38 15.42
C GLU A 231 -17.34 -6.21 16.69
N PHE A 232 -16.17 -6.00 17.28
CA PHE A 232 -15.73 -6.44 18.61
C PHE A 232 -16.26 -5.57 19.77
N GLU A 233 -17.09 -4.53 19.54
CA GLU A 233 -17.77 -3.82 20.63
C GLU A 233 -18.62 -4.74 21.54
N SER A 234 -18.94 -5.95 21.07
CA SER A 234 -19.62 -6.95 21.88
C SER A 234 -18.66 -7.77 22.77
N GLU A 235 -17.35 -7.70 22.58
CA GLU A 235 -16.41 -8.55 23.31
C GLU A 235 -15.91 -7.97 24.62
N VAL A 236 -15.91 -6.65 24.79
CA VAL A 236 -15.51 -5.98 26.04
C VAL A 236 -16.44 -4.84 26.38
N SER A 237 -16.99 -4.85 27.58
CA SER A 237 -17.82 -3.75 28.11
C SER A 237 -17.30 -3.24 29.43
N ILE A 238 -17.34 -1.90 29.63
CA ILE A 238 -16.97 -1.23 30.87
C ILE A 238 -18.20 -0.51 31.43
N TYR A 239 -18.53 -0.79 32.70
CA TYR A 239 -19.64 -0.15 33.38
C TYR A 239 -19.43 -0.06 34.91
N PRO A 240 -19.95 0.98 35.61
CA PRO A 240 -20.58 2.14 35.03
C PRO A 240 -19.57 3.05 34.33
N ASN A 241 -20.02 3.81 33.33
CA ASN A 241 -19.28 4.89 32.71
C ASN A 241 -20.24 6.06 32.47
N PRO A 242 -20.18 7.17 33.23
CA PRO A 242 -19.12 7.55 34.18
C PRO A 242 -19.02 6.67 35.42
N ALA A 243 -17.77 6.54 35.94
CA ALA A 243 -17.42 5.77 37.10
C ALA A 243 -17.00 6.69 38.28
N LYS A 244 -17.23 6.25 39.51
CA LYS A 244 -16.92 7.05 40.71
C LYS A 244 -15.75 6.46 41.49
N ASP A 245 -15.92 5.29 42.06
CA ASP A 245 -14.91 4.63 42.90
C ASP A 245 -14.31 3.39 42.23
N TYR A 246 -15.09 2.76 41.35
CA TYR A 246 -14.70 1.58 40.59
C TYR A 246 -15.50 1.48 39.28
N PHE A 247 -15.03 0.64 38.39
CA PHE A 247 -15.78 0.16 37.22
C PHE A 247 -15.58 -1.35 37.06
N CYS A 248 -16.53 -1.99 36.43
CA CYS A 248 -16.46 -3.41 36.08
C CYS A 248 -16.13 -3.54 34.60
N ILE A 249 -15.35 -4.57 34.28
CA ILE A 249 -15.11 -4.99 32.91
C ILE A 249 -15.74 -6.37 32.74
N ASN A 250 -16.43 -6.55 31.62
CA ASN A 250 -16.86 -7.84 31.15
C ASN A 250 -16.23 -8.10 29.77
N SER A 251 -15.61 -9.26 29.58
CA SER A 251 -14.92 -9.63 28.34
C SER A 251 -15.33 -11.04 27.91
N SER A 252 -15.37 -11.29 26.60
CA SER A 252 -15.59 -12.64 26.04
C SER A 252 -14.38 -13.57 26.21
N ALA A 253 -13.19 -13.02 26.53
CA ALA A 253 -11.96 -13.77 26.75
C ALA A 253 -11.28 -13.34 28.05
N PRO A 254 -10.48 -14.22 28.69
CA PRO A 254 -9.72 -13.88 29.92
C PRO A 254 -8.83 -12.66 29.70
N ILE A 255 -8.92 -11.70 30.63
CA ILE A 255 -8.12 -10.48 30.64
C ILE A 255 -6.77 -10.80 31.28
N LYS A 256 -5.65 -10.61 30.56
CA LYS A 256 -4.30 -10.78 31.11
C LYS A 256 -3.81 -9.57 31.87
N GLN A 257 -4.05 -8.40 31.29
CA GLN A 257 -3.55 -7.14 31.85
C GLN A 257 -4.51 -6.01 31.50
N LEU A 258 -4.59 -5.05 32.39
CA LEU A 258 -5.33 -3.82 32.23
C LEU A 258 -4.45 -2.64 32.60
N ILE A 259 -4.41 -1.61 31.76
CA ILE A 259 -3.65 -0.40 32.00
C ILE A 259 -4.58 0.81 31.85
N ILE A 260 -4.57 1.67 32.88
CA ILE A 260 -5.28 2.96 32.85
C ILE A 260 -4.26 4.04 32.50
N CYS A 261 -4.51 4.80 31.45
CA CYS A 261 -3.68 5.91 30.98
C CYS A 261 -4.46 7.22 31.01
N ASN A 262 -3.73 8.34 31.17
CA ASN A 262 -4.28 9.65 30.86
C ASN A 262 -4.33 9.88 29.34
N LEU A 263 -4.90 11.01 28.89
CA LEU A 263 -5.00 11.35 27.44
C LEU A 263 -3.64 11.57 26.75
N LEU A 264 -2.55 11.73 27.51
CA LEU A 264 -1.20 11.82 26.99
C LEU A 264 -0.53 10.44 26.87
N GLY A 265 -1.28 9.34 27.16
CA GLY A 265 -0.76 7.97 27.11
C GLY A 265 0.09 7.56 28.31
N GLN A 266 0.26 8.41 29.33
CA GLN A 266 1.03 8.07 30.52
C GLN A 266 0.25 7.06 31.36
N LYS A 267 0.91 5.95 31.69
CA LYS A 267 0.37 4.88 32.57
C LYS A 267 0.18 5.40 33.99
N LEU A 268 -1.03 5.27 34.53
CA LEU A 268 -1.40 5.68 35.88
C LEU A 268 -1.61 4.50 36.82
N LYS A 269 -2.30 3.46 36.32
CA LYS A 269 -2.56 2.22 37.08
C LYS A 269 -2.41 1.02 36.16
N GLU A 270 -2.08 -0.13 36.76
CA GLU A 270 -1.94 -1.41 36.03
C GLU A 270 -2.47 -2.54 36.89
N TYR A 271 -3.22 -3.46 36.31
CA TYR A 271 -3.82 -4.62 36.95
C TYR A 271 -3.56 -5.86 36.09
N ASN A 272 -3.19 -6.95 36.76
CA ASN A 272 -3.08 -8.26 36.13
C ASN A 272 -4.21 -9.15 36.67
N THR A 273 -4.93 -9.80 35.79
CA THR A 273 -6.04 -10.70 36.13
C THR A 273 -6.08 -11.83 35.12
N SER A 274 -6.78 -12.91 35.42
CA SER A 274 -7.05 -13.99 34.47
C SER A 274 -8.56 -14.24 34.31
N GLU A 275 -9.37 -13.28 34.76
CA GLU A 275 -10.83 -13.39 34.81
C GLU A 275 -11.46 -12.72 33.56
N ILE A 276 -12.64 -13.17 33.17
CA ILE A 276 -13.46 -12.55 32.11
C ILE A 276 -14.28 -11.36 32.63
N THR A 277 -14.47 -11.26 33.94
CA THR A 277 -15.15 -10.15 34.60
C THR A 277 -14.33 -9.72 35.81
N SER A 278 -13.96 -8.45 35.88
CA SER A 278 -13.17 -7.90 36.96
C SER A 278 -13.70 -6.54 37.40
N SER A 279 -13.67 -6.28 38.71
CA SER A 279 -13.92 -4.96 39.30
C SER A 279 -12.60 -4.24 39.53
N ILE A 280 -12.47 -3.04 38.97
CA ILE A 280 -11.25 -2.24 38.95
C ILE A 280 -11.46 -1.01 39.83
N ASP A 281 -10.68 -0.90 40.87
CA ASP A 281 -10.67 0.25 41.78
C ASP A 281 -9.94 1.43 41.13
N ILE A 282 -10.62 2.60 41.06
CA ILE A 282 -10.09 3.83 40.51
C ILE A 282 -9.95 4.94 41.58
N ILE A 283 -10.07 4.59 42.88
CA ILE A 283 -9.84 5.53 43.95
C ILE A 283 -8.45 6.15 43.81
N GLY A 284 -8.40 7.49 43.93
CA GLY A 284 -7.16 8.27 43.77
C GLY A 284 -6.90 8.78 42.33
N LEU A 285 -7.73 8.43 41.37
CA LEU A 285 -7.75 9.14 40.10
C LEU A 285 -8.55 10.44 40.24
N ASN A 286 -8.05 11.51 39.63
CA ASN A 286 -8.78 12.79 39.56
C ASN A 286 -9.97 12.67 38.64
N LYS A 287 -10.98 13.52 38.84
CA LYS A 287 -12.09 13.64 37.87
C LYS A 287 -11.55 13.97 36.47
N GLY A 288 -12.00 13.24 35.48
CA GLY A 288 -11.51 13.43 34.13
C GLY A 288 -11.77 12.24 33.19
N VAL A 289 -11.17 12.32 32.01
CA VAL A 289 -11.26 11.30 30.96
C VAL A 289 -9.96 10.50 30.92
N TYR A 290 -10.10 9.19 30.88
CA TYR A 290 -8.99 8.24 30.86
C TYR A 290 -9.19 7.20 29.74
N VAL A 291 -8.11 6.54 29.33
CA VAL A 291 -8.10 5.42 28.39
C VAL A 291 -7.72 4.16 29.15
N VAL A 292 -8.59 3.15 29.07
CA VAL A 292 -8.34 1.81 29.63
C VAL A 292 -7.90 0.90 28.48
N LYS A 293 -6.68 0.38 28.54
CA LYS A 293 -6.16 -0.64 27.64
C LYS A 293 -6.31 -2.00 28.28
N ILE A 294 -6.93 -2.94 27.57
CA ILE A 294 -7.28 -4.27 28.03
C ILE A 294 -6.60 -5.28 27.12
N TYR A 295 -5.73 -6.09 27.70
CA TYR A 295 -4.96 -7.11 26.99
C TYR A 295 -5.57 -8.48 27.26
N THR A 296 -5.91 -9.20 26.19
CA THR A 296 -6.36 -10.60 26.22
C THR A 296 -5.39 -11.48 25.44
N ASP A 297 -5.65 -12.78 25.35
CA ASP A 297 -4.86 -13.68 24.50
C ASP A 297 -5.03 -13.41 23.00
N LYS A 298 -6.15 -12.78 22.63
CA LYS A 298 -6.55 -12.61 21.21
C LYS A 298 -6.31 -11.21 20.68
N ALA A 299 -6.46 -10.19 21.53
CA ALA A 299 -6.44 -8.79 21.09
C ALA A 299 -6.14 -7.82 22.24
N VAL A 300 -5.84 -6.56 21.87
CA VAL A 300 -5.77 -5.42 22.78
C VAL A 300 -6.93 -4.50 22.50
N PHE A 301 -7.76 -4.24 23.52
CA PHE A 301 -8.88 -3.33 23.44
C PHE A 301 -8.55 -2.00 24.12
N SER A 302 -9.12 -0.93 23.63
CA SER A 302 -8.98 0.40 24.27
C SER A 302 -10.36 1.03 24.40
N GLN A 303 -10.73 1.39 25.65
CA GLN A 303 -12.00 2.05 25.91
C GLN A 303 -11.82 3.32 26.72
N LYS A 304 -12.66 4.32 26.46
CA LYS A 304 -12.72 5.56 27.21
C LYS A 304 -13.56 5.37 28.48
N ILE A 305 -13.04 5.85 29.60
CA ILE A 305 -13.78 5.94 30.86
C ILE A 305 -13.78 7.38 31.34
N ILE A 306 -14.88 7.80 31.94
CA ILE A 306 -15.07 9.09 32.60
C ILE A 306 -15.12 8.85 34.10
N VAL A 307 -14.26 9.52 34.87
CA VAL A 307 -14.21 9.46 36.33
C VAL A 307 -14.85 10.74 36.88
N GLU A 308 -15.83 10.59 37.81
CA GLU A 308 -16.60 11.68 38.46
C GLU A 308 -16.22 11.92 39.91
#